data_fb8f6b0370cd686d24645fbca3864aea
#
_entry.id   fb8f6b0370cd686d24645fbca3864aea
#
_cell.length_a   1.000
_cell.length_b   1.000
_cell.length_c   1.000
_cell.angle_alpha   90.00
_cell.angle_beta   90.00
_cell.angle_gamma   90.00
#
_symmetry.space_group_name_H-M   'P 1'
#
loop_
_entity.id
_entity.type
_entity.pdbx_description
1 polymer ?
#
loop_
_entity_poly.entity_id
_entity_poly.type
_entity_poly.pdbx_seq_one_letter_code
_entity_poly.pdbx_strand_id
1 'polypeptide(L)'
;MKKQDGKRLIIYLVLSFSLAWLWFFLTNKGGEMWEDMSNAKQSLVALGMLCPMIAHILTRLITKEGFAMTGKGSLMLGMVFRDRKWIWFLLAFLLPWIYTELANAIALLISPKMYDPTYYQGLGVDSRVIFLMPVNALITGVIGSFAAFGEEGGWRGYMMPKLFGVMGRIPALLTGGIIWGLWHAPLTCIGHNFGTDYPGFPYVGIVQMCIFCTLVGVMLTILTEKSGSVWPAAFMHAIGNASPTILRGFINSDRARDLPVSPGWVGMLVSVGTVLVIFLISIRKSEVNKQHRFC
;
A
#
# COMPACT_ATOMS: atom_id res chain seq x y z
N MET A 1 1.20 -2.23 -30.74
CA MET A 1 1.50 -2.41 -29.32
C MET A 1 0.71 -1.44 -28.45
N LYS A 2 0.94 -0.12 -28.47
CA LYS A 2 0.24 0.86 -27.61
C LYS A 2 -1.29 0.79 -27.63
N LYS A 3 -1.92 0.66 -28.80
CA LYS A 3 -3.39 0.59 -28.93
C LYS A 3 -3.99 -0.67 -28.28
N GLN A 4 -3.28 -1.80 -28.36
CA GLN A 4 -3.71 -3.07 -27.76
C GLN A 4 -3.56 -3.04 -26.23
N ASP A 5 -2.45 -2.48 -25.72
CA ASP A 5 -2.24 -2.33 -24.28
C ASP A 5 -3.26 -1.37 -23.66
N GLY A 6 -3.65 -0.30 -24.39
CA GLY A 6 -4.72 0.61 -23.97
C GLY A 6 -6.08 -0.10 -23.84
N LYS A 7 -6.47 -0.93 -24.83
CA LYS A 7 -7.71 -1.73 -24.76
C LYS A 7 -7.69 -2.69 -23.56
N ARG A 8 -6.59 -3.40 -23.37
CA ARG A 8 -6.40 -4.33 -22.25
C ARG A 8 -6.48 -3.63 -20.89
N LEU A 9 -5.87 -2.44 -20.80
CA LEU A 9 -5.91 -1.62 -19.59
C LEU A 9 -7.35 -1.20 -19.25
N ILE A 10 -8.15 -0.78 -20.23
CA ILE A 10 -9.56 -0.40 -20.01
C ILE A 10 -10.35 -1.61 -19.50
N ILE A 11 -10.23 -2.78 -20.14
CA ILE A 11 -10.92 -4.00 -19.69
C ILE A 11 -10.53 -4.34 -18.26
N TYR A 12 -9.21 -4.29 -17.95
CA TYR A 12 -8.69 -4.55 -16.61
C TYR A 12 -9.28 -3.61 -15.57
N LEU A 13 -9.28 -2.30 -15.85
CA LEU A 13 -9.79 -1.30 -14.91
C LEU A 13 -11.29 -1.48 -14.66
N VAL A 14 -12.07 -1.67 -15.73
CA VAL A 14 -13.52 -1.93 -15.59
C VAL A 14 -13.75 -3.16 -14.71
N LEU A 15 -13.07 -4.27 -14.97
CA LEU A 15 -13.22 -5.50 -14.18
C LEU A 15 -12.76 -5.29 -12.73
N SER A 16 -11.59 -4.66 -12.52
CA SER A 16 -11.02 -4.47 -11.17
C SER A 16 -11.92 -3.62 -10.29
N PHE A 17 -12.44 -2.50 -10.81
CA PHE A 17 -13.35 -1.62 -10.08
C PHE A 17 -14.72 -2.27 -9.88
N SER A 18 -15.32 -2.83 -10.93
CA SER A 18 -16.65 -3.44 -10.84
C SER A 18 -16.68 -4.60 -9.86
N LEU A 19 -15.68 -5.50 -9.91
CA LEU A 19 -15.61 -6.64 -9.00
C LEU A 19 -15.43 -6.20 -7.55
N ALA A 20 -14.50 -5.27 -7.29
CA ALA A 20 -14.22 -4.82 -5.93
C ALA A 20 -15.38 -4.00 -5.34
N TRP A 21 -15.91 -3.03 -6.09
CA TRP A 21 -16.98 -2.18 -5.60
C TRP A 21 -18.27 -2.96 -5.40
N LEU A 22 -18.57 -3.92 -6.30
CA LEU A 22 -19.68 -4.84 -6.09
C LEU A 22 -19.47 -5.71 -4.84
N TRP A 23 -18.24 -6.22 -4.63
CA TRP A 23 -17.90 -6.99 -3.43
C TRP A 23 -18.08 -6.15 -2.16
N PHE A 24 -17.57 -4.93 -2.11
CA PHE A 24 -17.73 -4.03 -0.97
C PHE A 24 -19.20 -3.71 -0.70
N PHE A 25 -19.99 -3.46 -1.74
CA PHE A 25 -21.42 -3.25 -1.61
C PHE A 25 -22.15 -4.49 -1.08
N LEU A 26 -21.86 -5.68 -1.61
CA LEU A 26 -22.53 -6.92 -1.20
C LEU A 26 -22.17 -7.32 0.23
N THR A 27 -20.96 -7.11 0.66
CA THR A 27 -20.48 -7.44 2.02
C THR A 27 -20.91 -6.40 3.05
N ASN A 28 -21.26 -5.17 2.63
CA ASN A 28 -21.72 -4.09 3.51
C ASN A 28 -23.10 -3.53 3.12
N LYS A 29 -24.06 -4.37 2.77
CA LYS A 29 -25.44 -3.95 2.46
C LYS A 29 -26.14 -3.15 3.56
N GLY A 30 -25.75 -3.34 4.82
CA GLY A 30 -26.27 -2.61 5.98
C GLY A 30 -25.73 -1.19 6.11
N GLY A 31 -24.72 -0.80 5.33
CA GLY A 31 -24.11 0.54 5.41
C GLY A 31 -23.37 0.81 6.72
N GLU A 32 -22.88 -0.22 7.41
CA GLU A 32 -22.13 -0.07 8.66
C GLU A 32 -20.83 0.70 8.42
N MET A 33 -20.46 1.58 9.36
CA MET A 33 -19.15 2.22 9.35
C MET A 33 -18.06 1.20 9.69
N TRP A 34 -16.86 1.45 9.22
CA TRP A 34 -15.74 0.49 9.36
C TRP A 34 -15.46 0.13 10.82
N GLU A 35 -15.52 1.11 11.72
CA GLU A 35 -15.28 0.94 13.16
C GLU A 35 -16.35 0.11 13.86
N ASP A 36 -17.58 0.09 13.35
CA ASP A 36 -18.70 -0.67 13.92
C ASP A 36 -18.73 -2.11 13.45
N MET A 37 -17.97 -2.45 12.39
CA MET A 37 -17.93 -3.80 11.84
C MET A 37 -17.20 -4.76 12.77
N SER A 38 -17.72 -5.97 12.91
CA SER A 38 -16.98 -7.07 13.53
C SER A 38 -15.69 -7.41 12.76
N ASN A 39 -14.68 -7.93 13.44
CA ASN A 39 -13.43 -8.37 12.81
C ASN A 39 -13.66 -9.38 11.66
N ALA A 40 -14.64 -10.26 11.82
CA ALA A 40 -15.01 -11.22 10.77
C ALA A 40 -15.56 -10.51 9.52
N LYS A 41 -16.38 -9.48 9.71
CA LYS A 41 -16.92 -8.68 8.60
C LYS A 41 -15.83 -7.85 7.93
N GLN A 42 -14.95 -7.21 8.70
CA GLN A 42 -13.78 -6.50 8.15
C GLN A 42 -12.89 -7.44 7.32
N SER A 43 -12.64 -8.65 7.82
CA SER A 43 -11.89 -9.67 7.09
C SER A 43 -12.59 -10.09 5.79
N LEU A 44 -13.91 -10.23 5.80
CA LEU A 44 -14.70 -10.54 4.60
C LEU A 44 -14.60 -9.40 3.57
N VAL A 45 -14.74 -8.15 3.99
CA VAL A 45 -14.56 -6.97 3.11
C VAL A 45 -13.15 -6.96 2.52
N ALA A 46 -12.13 -7.25 3.33
CA ALA A 46 -10.73 -7.27 2.92
C ALA A 46 -10.43 -8.31 1.83
N LEU A 47 -11.25 -9.36 1.63
CA LEU A 47 -11.13 -10.26 0.48
C LEU A 47 -11.29 -9.55 -0.87
N GLY A 48 -11.85 -8.34 -0.89
CA GLY A 48 -11.86 -7.46 -2.06
C GLY A 48 -10.46 -7.17 -2.62
N MET A 49 -9.40 -7.30 -1.79
CA MET A 49 -7.99 -7.21 -2.23
C MET A 49 -7.64 -8.24 -3.33
N LEU A 50 -8.39 -9.32 -3.48
CA LEU A 50 -8.16 -10.31 -4.53
C LEU A 50 -8.71 -9.85 -5.89
N CYS A 51 -9.63 -8.90 -5.93
CA CYS A 51 -10.31 -8.46 -7.16
C CYS A 51 -9.35 -7.94 -8.25
N PRO A 52 -8.28 -7.16 -7.96
CA PRO A 52 -7.33 -6.75 -8.99
C PRO A 52 -6.60 -7.92 -9.65
N MET A 53 -6.24 -8.97 -8.91
CA MET A 53 -5.63 -10.17 -9.49
C MET A 53 -6.64 -10.98 -10.30
N ILE A 54 -7.87 -11.11 -9.83
CA ILE A 54 -8.96 -11.76 -10.59
C ILE A 54 -9.19 -11.00 -11.90
N ALA A 55 -9.26 -9.67 -11.86
CA ALA A 55 -9.39 -8.83 -13.05
C ALA A 55 -8.21 -9.01 -14.02
N HIS A 56 -6.97 -9.13 -13.49
CA HIS A 56 -5.77 -9.42 -14.28
C HIS A 56 -5.92 -10.76 -15.04
N ILE A 57 -6.29 -11.84 -14.32
CA ILE A 57 -6.48 -13.17 -14.91
C ILE A 57 -7.59 -13.13 -15.98
N LEU A 58 -8.76 -12.56 -15.66
CA LEU A 58 -9.88 -12.45 -16.58
C LEU A 58 -9.52 -11.64 -17.82
N THR A 59 -8.82 -10.52 -17.65
CA THR A 59 -8.37 -9.69 -18.79
C THR A 59 -7.45 -10.48 -19.72
N ARG A 60 -6.50 -11.27 -19.16
CA ARG A 60 -5.61 -12.13 -19.98
C ARG A 60 -6.38 -13.20 -20.74
N LEU A 61 -7.38 -13.81 -20.12
CA LEU A 61 -8.24 -14.79 -20.78
C LEU A 61 -9.04 -14.15 -21.93
N ILE A 62 -9.70 -13.02 -21.67
CA ILE A 62 -10.51 -12.29 -22.66
C ILE A 62 -9.65 -11.81 -23.84
N THR A 63 -8.43 -11.35 -23.56
CA THR A 63 -7.53 -10.75 -24.58
C THR A 63 -6.48 -11.72 -25.12
N LYS A 64 -6.51 -12.98 -24.69
CA LYS A 64 -5.62 -14.07 -25.13
C LYS A 64 -4.13 -13.72 -24.97
N GLU A 65 -3.75 -13.10 -23.83
CA GLU A 65 -2.36 -12.68 -23.55
C GLU A 65 -1.42 -13.83 -23.18
N GLY A 66 -1.95 -14.96 -22.71
CA GLY A 66 -1.16 -16.03 -22.11
C GLY A 66 -0.72 -15.74 -20.66
N PHE A 67 -0.02 -16.69 -20.03
CA PHE A 67 0.31 -16.70 -18.60
C PHE A 67 1.79 -17.00 -18.34
N ALA A 68 2.71 -16.38 -19.09
CA ALA A 68 4.14 -16.49 -18.81
C ALA A 68 4.43 -16.01 -17.37
N MET A 69 5.23 -16.78 -16.62
CA MET A 69 5.54 -16.48 -15.21
C MET A 69 6.52 -15.32 -15.07
N THR A 70 7.49 -15.21 -15.97
CA THR A 70 8.58 -14.22 -15.93
C THR A 70 8.80 -13.56 -17.29
N GLY A 71 9.45 -12.41 -17.29
CA GLY A 71 9.77 -11.66 -18.51
C GLY A 71 8.77 -10.54 -18.81
N LYS A 72 8.97 -9.87 -19.93
CA LYS A 72 8.13 -8.74 -20.34
C LYS A 72 6.70 -9.20 -20.64
N GLY A 73 5.73 -8.55 -19.99
CA GLY A 73 4.31 -8.90 -20.15
C GLY A 73 3.88 -10.19 -19.45
N SER A 74 4.68 -10.69 -18.52
CA SER A 74 4.40 -11.88 -17.70
C SER A 74 3.53 -11.55 -16.48
N LEU A 75 3.33 -12.57 -15.61
CA LEU A 75 2.72 -12.42 -14.28
C LEU A 75 3.66 -11.77 -13.25
N MET A 76 4.91 -11.50 -13.60
CA MET A 76 5.95 -10.96 -12.71
C MET A 76 6.19 -11.83 -11.45
N LEU A 77 6.27 -13.14 -11.64
CA LEU A 77 6.50 -14.15 -10.60
C LEU A 77 7.94 -14.69 -10.61
N GLY A 78 8.93 -13.80 -10.80
CA GLY A 78 10.34 -14.15 -10.78
C GLY A 78 10.80 -14.75 -9.45
N MET A 79 11.82 -15.63 -9.50
CA MET A 79 12.45 -16.18 -8.30
C MET A 79 13.20 -15.08 -7.54
N VAL A 80 12.84 -14.88 -6.26
CA VAL A 80 13.32 -13.75 -5.44
C VAL A 80 14.49 -14.11 -4.51
N PHE A 81 14.76 -15.40 -4.27
CA PHE A 81 15.85 -15.84 -3.39
C PHE A 81 17.18 -16.06 -4.13
N ARG A 82 17.19 -15.85 -5.45
CA ARG A 82 18.39 -15.97 -6.29
C ARG A 82 19.03 -14.59 -6.49
N ASP A 83 20.37 -14.54 -6.70
CA ASP A 83 21.12 -13.35 -7.12
C ASP A 83 21.00 -12.14 -6.16
N ARG A 84 21.03 -12.37 -4.85
CA ARG A 84 20.87 -11.37 -3.80
C ARG A 84 19.54 -10.61 -3.84
N LYS A 85 18.52 -11.10 -4.50
CA LYS A 85 17.21 -10.46 -4.58
C LYS A 85 16.47 -10.42 -3.25
N TRP A 86 16.90 -11.23 -2.26
CA TRP A 86 16.38 -11.20 -0.89
C TRP A 86 16.47 -9.80 -0.24
N ILE A 87 17.42 -8.94 -0.70
CA ILE A 87 17.56 -7.57 -0.19
C ILE A 87 16.29 -6.75 -0.42
N TRP A 88 15.51 -7.06 -1.45
CA TRP A 88 14.26 -6.39 -1.72
C TRP A 88 13.18 -6.73 -0.69
N PHE A 89 13.22 -7.92 -0.07
CA PHE A 89 12.36 -8.24 1.08
C PHE A 89 12.80 -7.53 2.34
N LEU A 90 14.10 -7.37 2.58
CA LEU A 90 14.61 -6.57 3.69
C LEU A 90 14.15 -5.12 3.56
N LEU A 91 14.27 -4.53 2.37
CA LEU A 91 13.77 -3.18 2.12
C LEU A 91 12.24 -3.11 2.23
N ALA A 92 11.53 -4.12 1.76
CA ALA A 92 10.08 -4.22 1.87
C ALA A 92 9.59 -4.26 3.33
N PHE A 93 10.39 -4.79 4.26
CA PHE A 93 10.13 -4.74 5.70
C PHE A 93 10.51 -3.38 6.31
N LEU A 94 11.71 -2.88 6.00
CA LEU A 94 12.25 -1.68 6.64
C LEU A 94 11.55 -0.39 6.22
N LEU A 95 11.16 -0.25 4.94
CA LEU A 95 10.52 0.97 4.44
C LEU A 95 9.21 1.31 5.19
N PRO A 96 8.24 0.38 5.35
CA PRO A 96 7.04 0.66 6.14
C PRO A 96 7.35 1.00 7.59
N TRP A 97 8.27 0.29 8.21
CA TRP A 97 8.64 0.56 9.59
C TRP A 97 9.22 1.97 9.75
N ILE A 98 10.16 2.35 8.89
CA ILE A 98 10.79 3.67 8.94
C ILE A 98 9.75 4.78 8.74
N TYR A 99 8.88 4.68 7.73
CA TYR A 99 7.92 5.75 7.51
C TYR A 99 6.82 5.80 8.58
N THR A 100 6.40 4.69 9.18
CA THR A 100 5.41 4.71 10.26
C THR A 100 5.98 5.26 11.56
N GLU A 101 7.22 4.91 11.93
CA GLU A 101 7.88 5.52 13.08
C GLU A 101 8.11 7.02 12.89
N LEU A 102 8.60 7.42 11.71
CA LEU A 102 8.79 8.83 11.39
C LEU A 102 7.46 9.59 11.38
N ALA A 103 6.37 8.98 10.89
CA ALA A 103 5.03 9.56 10.91
C ALA A 103 4.56 9.86 12.33
N ASN A 104 4.75 8.92 13.24
CA ASN A 104 4.38 9.09 14.65
C ASN A 104 5.27 10.13 15.35
N ALA A 105 6.56 10.17 15.05
CA ALA A 105 7.47 11.20 15.55
C ALA A 105 7.03 12.60 15.07
N ILE A 106 6.71 12.76 13.78
CA ILE A 106 6.22 14.03 13.23
C ILE A 106 4.88 14.42 13.86
N ALA A 107 3.96 13.46 14.06
CA ALA A 107 2.69 13.72 14.72
C ALA A 107 2.88 14.27 16.15
N LEU A 108 3.82 13.70 16.91
CA LEU A 108 4.17 14.19 18.24
C LEU A 108 4.85 15.57 18.21
N LEU A 109 5.62 15.89 17.17
CA LEU A 109 6.20 17.23 16.99
C LEU A 109 5.12 18.27 16.69
N ILE A 110 4.11 17.91 15.89
CA ILE A 110 2.96 18.79 15.58
C ILE A 110 2.06 18.98 16.80
N SER A 111 1.82 17.93 17.55
CA SER A 111 0.90 17.93 18.70
C SER A 111 1.49 17.12 19.86
N PRO A 112 2.40 17.72 20.68
CA PRO A 112 3.01 17.05 21.83
C PRO A 112 2.00 16.54 22.87
N LYS A 113 0.81 17.15 22.94
CA LYS A 113 -0.28 16.73 23.83
C LYS A 113 -0.78 15.29 23.54
N MET A 114 -0.50 14.76 22.36
CA MET A 114 -0.81 13.36 22.02
C MET A 114 0.06 12.35 22.77
N TYR A 115 1.22 12.76 23.32
CA TYR A 115 2.08 11.83 24.06
C TYR A 115 1.41 11.38 25.34
N ASP A 116 1.31 10.06 25.52
CA ASP A 116 0.74 9.41 26.69
C ASP A 116 1.51 8.10 26.98
N PRO A 117 2.45 8.13 27.93
CA PRO A 117 3.26 6.95 28.24
C PRO A 117 2.45 5.81 28.86
N THR A 118 1.23 6.09 29.33
CA THR A 118 0.33 5.11 29.96
C THR A 118 -0.78 4.65 29.02
N TYR A 119 -0.82 5.11 27.76
CA TYR A 119 -1.92 4.86 26.84
C TYR A 119 -2.24 3.37 26.68
N TYR A 120 -1.22 2.53 26.46
CA TYR A 120 -1.42 1.08 26.35
C TYR A 120 -1.84 0.41 27.65
N GLN A 121 -1.32 0.89 28.79
CA GLN A 121 -1.73 0.40 30.12
C GLN A 121 -3.21 0.73 30.38
N GLY A 122 -3.67 1.90 29.99
CA GLY A 122 -5.09 2.32 30.05
C GLY A 122 -6.00 1.43 29.18
N LEU A 123 -5.46 0.79 28.14
CA LEU A 123 -6.15 -0.19 27.31
C LEU A 123 -6.03 -1.63 27.87
N GLY A 124 -5.42 -1.83 29.05
CA GLY A 124 -5.21 -3.16 29.63
C GLY A 124 -4.09 -3.97 28.96
N VAL A 125 -3.23 -3.34 28.15
CA VAL A 125 -2.13 -4.00 27.45
C VAL A 125 -0.82 -3.78 28.19
N ASP A 126 -0.07 -4.86 28.46
CA ASP A 126 1.29 -4.75 29.03
C ASP A 126 2.21 -3.97 28.09
N SER A 127 2.84 -2.90 28.60
CA SER A 127 3.72 -2.04 27.80
C SER A 127 4.90 -2.80 27.15
N ARG A 128 5.30 -3.95 27.69
CA ARG A 128 6.33 -4.81 27.10
C ARG A 128 5.93 -5.38 25.74
N VAL A 129 4.62 -5.52 25.49
CA VAL A 129 4.08 -6.00 24.21
C VAL A 129 4.42 -5.03 23.07
N ILE A 130 4.60 -3.74 23.36
CA ILE A 130 4.99 -2.72 22.37
C ILE A 130 6.29 -3.12 21.64
N PHE A 131 7.26 -3.66 22.37
CA PHE A 131 8.53 -4.09 21.79
C PHE A 131 8.42 -5.35 20.91
N LEU A 132 7.30 -6.07 20.99
CA LEU A 132 7.00 -7.20 20.12
C LEU A 132 6.27 -6.79 18.84
N MET A 133 5.83 -5.53 18.71
CA MET A 133 5.11 -5.04 17.52
C MET A 133 5.87 -5.27 16.19
N PRO A 134 7.19 -5.05 16.09
CA PRO A 134 7.91 -5.37 14.86
C PRO A 134 7.89 -6.85 14.50
N VAL A 135 7.96 -7.73 15.50
CA VAL A 135 7.87 -9.19 15.31
C VAL A 135 6.47 -9.59 14.87
N ASN A 136 5.45 -9.04 15.51
CA ASN A 136 4.05 -9.25 15.11
C ASN A 136 3.80 -8.75 13.69
N ALA A 137 4.31 -7.57 13.33
CA ALA A 137 4.21 -7.04 11.98
C ALA A 137 4.91 -7.93 10.94
N LEU A 138 6.04 -8.54 11.28
CA LEU A 138 6.71 -9.50 10.40
C LEU A 138 5.84 -10.73 10.16
N ILE A 139 5.28 -11.31 11.23
CA ILE A 139 4.42 -12.51 11.13
C ILE A 139 3.14 -12.19 10.33
N THR A 140 2.45 -11.11 10.71
CA THR A 140 1.23 -10.69 10.01
C THR A 140 1.50 -10.24 8.58
N GLY A 141 2.67 -9.64 8.31
CA GLY A 141 3.11 -9.27 6.98
C GLY A 141 3.37 -10.48 6.09
N VAL A 142 3.98 -11.56 6.60
CA VAL A 142 4.15 -12.81 5.85
C VAL A 142 2.79 -13.41 5.49
N ILE A 143 1.89 -13.52 6.45
CA ILE A 143 0.54 -14.06 6.22
C ILE A 143 -0.27 -13.13 5.30
N GLY A 144 -0.27 -11.84 5.58
CA GLY A 144 -1.00 -10.82 4.82
C GLY A 144 -0.51 -10.63 3.39
N SER A 145 0.76 -11.02 3.09
CA SER A 145 1.28 -10.91 1.72
C SER A 145 0.53 -11.77 0.71
N PHE A 146 -0.15 -12.83 1.12
CA PHE A 146 -1.01 -13.61 0.22
C PHE A 146 -2.26 -12.81 -0.20
N ALA A 147 -2.88 -12.05 0.72
CA ALA A 147 -3.98 -11.15 0.37
C ALA A 147 -3.47 -9.95 -0.43
N ALA A 148 -2.38 -9.30 0.02
CA ALA A 148 -1.76 -8.18 -0.68
C ALA A 148 -1.25 -8.56 -2.08
N PHE A 149 -0.88 -9.82 -2.31
CA PHE A 149 -0.56 -10.34 -3.64
C PHE A 149 -1.75 -10.18 -4.61
N GLY A 150 -2.98 -10.29 -4.11
CA GLY A 150 -4.18 -10.05 -4.92
C GLY A 150 -4.20 -8.64 -5.51
N GLU A 151 -3.81 -7.63 -4.73
CA GLU A 151 -3.67 -6.26 -5.23
C GLU A 151 -2.41 -6.10 -6.09
N GLU A 152 -1.24 -6.47 -5.58
CA GLU A 152 0.03 -6.21 -6.25
C GLU A 152 0.18 -6.98 -7.56
N GLY A 153 -0.38 -8.19 -7.65
CA GLY A 153 -0.46 -8.97 -8.88
C GLY A 153 -1.29 -8.30 -9.97
N GLY A 154 -2.31 -7.54 -9.56
CA GLY A 154 -3.10 -6.71 -10.45
C GLY A 154 -2.43 -5.38 -10.77
N TRP A 155 -2.07 -4.61 -9.75
CA TRP A 155 -1.53 -3.25 -9.93
C TRP A 155 -0.12 -3.27 -10.51
N ARG A 156 0.85 -3.92 -9.86
CA ARG A 156 2.26 -3.92 -10.24
C ARG A 156 2.58 -5.01 -11.27
N GLY A 157 1.88 -6.14 -11.20
CA GLY A 157 2.05 -7.24 -12.16
C GLY A 157 1.40 -6.98 -13.53
N TYR A 158 0.33 -6.19 -13.59
CA TYR A 158 -0.43 -5.99 -14.84
C TYR A 158 -0.62 -4.53 -15.24
N MET A 159 -1.23 -3.71 -14.38
CA MET A 159 -1.59 -2.33 -14.73
C MET A 159 -0.37 -1.47 -15.02
N MET A 160 0.61 -1.44 -14.10
CA MET A 160 1.77 -0.56 -14.22
C MET A 160 2.60 -0.81 -15.48
N PRO A 161 2.96 -2.06 -15.86
CA PRO A 161 3.68 -2.32 -17.11
C PRO A 161 2.94 -1.79 -18.36
N LYS A 162 1.60 -1.85 -18.38
CA LYS A 162 0.79 -1.35 -19.49
C LYS A 162 0.71 0.17 -19.49
N LEU A 163 0.54 0.81 -18.33
CA LEU A 163 0.58 2.26 -18.20
C LEU A 163 1.92 2.82 -18.70
N PHE A 164 3.05 2.19 -18.35
CA PHE A 164 4.37 2.58 -18.87
C PHE A 164 4.43 2.54 -20.40
N GLY A 165 3.84 1.51 -21.00
CA GLY A 165 3.77 1.38 -22.46
C GLY A 165 2.90 2.43 -23.14
N VAL A 166 1.84 2.90 -22.48
CA VAL A 166 0.86 3.84 -23.03
C VAL A 166 1.32 5.28 -22.88
N MET A 167 1.76 5.70 -21.68
CA MET A 167 1.96 7.12 -21.37
C MET A 167 3.37 7.48 -20.85
N GLY A 168 4.30 6.52 -20.79
CA GLY A 168 5.64 6.73 -20.24
C GLY A 168 5.68 6.65 -18.70
N ARG A 169 6.88 6.80 -18.12
CA ARG A 169 7.14 6.41 -16.72
C ARG A 169 6.47 7.34 -15.70
N ILE A 170 6.75 8.63 -15.76
CA ILE A 170 6.27 9.58 -14.72
C ILE A 170 4.75 9.72 -14.73
N PRO A 171 4.09 9.99 -15.87
CA PRO A 171 2.62 10.01 -15.91
C PRO A 171 2.00 8.69 -15.45
N ALA A 172 2.59 7.55 -15.80
CA ALA A 172 2.09 6.24 -15.39
C ALA A 172 2.16 6.03 -13.87
N LEU A 173 3.24 6.45 -13.20
CA LEU A 173 3.36 6.35 -11.74
C LEU A 173 2.29 7.20 -11.04
N LEU A 174 2.07 8.43 -11.50
CA LEU A 174 1.04 9.32 -10.95
C LEU A 174 -0.37 8.75 -11.21
N THR A 175 -0.68 8.40 -12.44
CA THR A 175 -1.99 7.85 -12.82
C THR A 175 -2.28 6.55 -12.10
N GLY A 176 -1.29 5.65 -12.01
CA GLY A 176 -1.44 4.37 -11.31
C GLY A 176 -1.71 4.51 -9.82
N GLY A 177 -1.07 5.49 -9.17
CA GLY A 177 -1.32 5.81 -7.76
C GLY A 177 -2.72 6.39 -7.53
N ILE A 178 -3.14 7.33 -8.38
CA ILE A 178 -4.49 7.90 -8.33
C ILE A 178 -5.56 6.83 -8.56
N ILE A 179 -5.39 5.95 -9.56
CA ILE A 179 -6.31 4.85 -9.83
C ILE A 179 -6.42 3.94 -8.60
N TRP A 180 -5.30 3.57 -7.99
CA TRP A 180 -5.29 2.72 -6.81
C TRP A 180 -5.94 3.41 -5.60
N GLY A 181 -5.71 4.71 -5.40
CA GLY A 181 -6.38 5.49 -4.36
C GLY A 181 -7.90 5.58 -4.57
N LEU A 182 -8.35 5.85 -5.79
CA LEU A 182 -9.78 5.89 -6.14
C LEU A 182 -10.46 4.52 -5.99
N TRP A 183 -9.74 3.42 -6.19
CA TRP A 183 -10.26 2.08 -5.96
C TRP A 183 -10.70 1.88 -4.50
N HIS A 184 -10.05 2.53 -3.53
CA HIS A 184 -10.42 2.52 -2.12
C HIS A 184 -11.60 3.44 -1.77
N ALA A 185 -12.10 4.26 -2.70
CA ALA A 185 -13.11 5.28 -2.38
C ALA A 185 -14.35 4.74 -1.61
N PRO A 186 -14.97 3.59 -1.97
CA PRO A 186 -16.10 3.06 -1.21
C PRO A 186 -15.74 2.72 0.24
N LEU A 187 -14.53 2.22 0.49
CA LEU A 187 -14.04 1.90 1.84
C LEU A 187 -13.74 3.19 2.63
N THR A 188 -13.16 4.20 1.98
CA THR A 188 -12.95 5.52 2.60
C THR A 188 -14.27 6.18 2.99
N CYS A 189 -15.33 6.02 2.18
CA CYS A 189 -16.67 6.53 2.48
C CYS A 189 -17.32 5.88 3.71
N ILE A 190 -16.84 4.77 4.19
CA ILE A 190 -17.29 4.12 5.43
C ILE A 190 -16.26 4.25 6.56
N GLY A 191 -15.26 5.13 6.42
CA GLY A 191 -14.28 5.43 7.46
C GLY A 191 -13.03 4.54 7.48
N HIS A 192 -12.84 3.64 6.50
CA HIS A 192 -11.61 2.85 6.43
C HIS A 192 -10.38 3.76 6.25
N ASN A 193 -9.30 3.48 6.98
CA ASN A 193 -8.02 4.18 7.05
C ASN A 193 -8.04 5.54 7.76
N PHE A 194 -9.10 6.34 7.65
CA PHE A 194 -9.09 7.72 8.12
C PHE A 194 -10.10 8.00 9.24
N GLY A 195 -11.00 7.04 9.54
CA GLY A 195 -12.18 7.31 10.36
C GLY A 195 -13.19 8.18 9.63
N THR A 196 -14.15 8.73 10.37
CA THR A 196 -15.23 9.58 9.85
C THR A 196 -15.17 11.00 10.41
N ASP A 197 -14.43 11.19 11.51
CA ASP A 197 -14.37 12.42 12.29
C ASP A 197 -13.23 13.35 11.81
N TYR A 198 -13.39 13.91 10.59
CA TYR A 198 -12.49 14.93 10.05
C TYR A 198 -13.20 15.87 9.08
N PRO A 199 -12.75 17.16 8.98
CA PRO A 199 -13.34 18.12 8.06
C PRO A 199 -13.26 17.65 6.60
N GLY A 200 -14.40 17.71 5.89
CA GLY A 200 -14.48 17.33 4.47
C GLY A 200 -14.58 15.83 4.22
N PHE A 201 -14.97 15.04 5.25
CA PHE A 201 -15.31 13.63 5.05
C PHE A 201 -16.41 13.46 3.99
N PRO A 202 -16.34 12.46 3.10
CA PRO A 202 -15.21 11.52 2.88
C PRO A 202 -14.20 12.02 1.84
N TYR A 203 -14.44 13.16 1.19
CA TYR A 203 -13.71 13.62 0.00
C TYR A 203 -12.23 13.89 0.28
N VAL A 204 -11.93 14.54 1.40
CA VAL A 204 -10.54 14.81 1.82
C VAL A 204 -9.79 13.49 2.03
N GLY A 205 -10.43 12.48 2.63
CA GLY A 205 -9.85 11.14 2.79
C GLY A 205 -9.54 10.46 1.46
N ILE A 206 -10.44 10.58 0.46
CA ILE A 206 -10.19 10.03 -0.89
C ILE A 206 -8.97 10.69 -1.54
N VAL A 207 -8.81 12.01 -1.41
CA VAL A 207 -7.64 12.74 -1.93
C VAL A 207 -6.37 12.30 -1.21
N GLN A 208 -6.40 12.20 0.13
CA GLN A 208 -5.28 11.71 0.93
C GLN A 208 -4.89 10.29 0.53
N MET A 209 -5.87 9.41 0.27
CA MET A 209 -5.62 8.05 -0.20
C MET A 209 -4.96 8.03 -1.58
N CYS A 210 -5.38 8.89 -2.50
CA CYS A 210 -4.73 9.01 -3.82
C CYS A 210 -3.26 9.48 -3.68
N ILE A 211 -2.97 10.43 -2.80
CA ILE A 211 -1.61 10.90 -2.55
C ILE A 211 -0.77 9.77 -1.93
N PHE A 212 -1.28 9.13 -0.87
CA PHE A 212 -0.62 8.02 -0.19
C PHE A 212 -0.31 6.87 -1.15
N CYS A 213 -1.32 6.40 -1.91
CA CYS A 213 -1.17 5.34 -2.91
C CYS A 213 -0.20 5.71 -4.02
N THR A 214 -0.08 6.99 -4.38
CA THR A 214 0.91 7.45 -5.35
C THR A 214 2.32 7.33 -4.78
N LEU A 215 2.57 7.82 -3.59
CA LEU A 215 3.89 7.79 -2.95
C LEU A 215 4.36 6.35 -2.67
N VAL A 216 3.52 5.57 -1.99
CA VAL A 216 3.82 4.15 -1.71
C VAL A 216 3.90 3.35 -3.00
N GLY A 217 3.00 3.63 -3.96
CA GLY A 217 2.93 2.98 -5.26
C GLY A 217 4.22 3.05 -6.06
N VAL A 218 4.96 4.16 -5.96
CA VAL A 218 6.30 4.29 -6.58
C VAL A 218 7.27 3.30 -5.96
N MET A 219 7.32 3.19 -4.63
CA MET A 219 8.21 2.25 -3.93
C MET A 219 7.88 0.80 -4.30
N LEU A 220 6.60 0.41 -4.26
CA LEU A 220 6.14 -0.93 -4.63
C LEU A 220 6.49 -1.28 -6.09
N THR A 221 6.34 -0.32 -6.99
CA THR A 221 6.69 -0.50 -8.41
C THR A 221 8.19 -0.74 -8.58
N ILE A 222 9.04 0.02 -7.88
CA ILE A 222 10.48 -0.15 -7.93
C ILE A 222 10.90 -1.51 -7.35
N LEU A 223 10.32 -1.91 -6.23
CA LEU A 223 10.58 -3.25 -5.65
C LEU A 223 10.24 -4.37 -6.65
N THR A 224 9.09 -4.25 -7.33
CA THR A 224 8.67 -5.22 -8.36
C THR A 224 9.63 -5.25 -9.54
N GLU A 225 9.99 -4.09 -10.08
CA GLU A 225 10.91 -4.00 -11.23
C GLU A 225 12.32 -4.53 -10.90
N LYS A 226 12.87 -4.13 -9.75
CA LYS A 226 14.25 -4.48 -9.36
C LYS A 226 14.38 -5.95 -8.94
N SER A 227 13.37 -6.52 -8.32
CA SER A 227 13.35 -7.95 -7.98
C SER A 227 12.94 -8.83 -9.16
N GLY A 228 12.17 -8.30 -10.12
CA GLY A 228 11.52 -9.06 -11.18
C GLY A 228 10.32 -9.87 -10.67
N SER A 229 9.76 -9.51 -9.50
CA SER A 229 8.66 -10.22 -8.86
C SER A 229 7.75 -9.27 -8.09
N VAL A 230 6.46 -9.56 -8.07
CA VAL A 230 5.47 -8.82 -7.25
C VAL A 230 5.53 -9.16 -5.77
N TRP A 231 6.19 -10.27 -5.38
CA TRP A 231 6.23 -10.72 -3.99
C TRP A 231 6.84 -9.72 -3.00
N PRO A 232 7.97 -9.04 -3.29
CA PRO A 232 8.49 -8.01 -2.37
C PRO A 232 7.54 -6.83 -2.23
N ALA A 233 6.81 -6.46 -3.29
CA ALA A 233 5.78 -5.43 -3.20
C ALA A 233 4.59 -5.89 -2.35
N ALA A 234 4.09 -7.10 -2.55
CA ALA A 234 3.03 -7.68 -1.73
C ALA A 234 3.42 -7.75 -0.24
N PHE A 235 4.68 -8.12 0.04
CA PHE A 235 5.20 -8.14 1.40
C PHE A 235 5.29 -6.72 2.02
N MET A 236 5.83 -5.75 1.28
CA MET A 236 5.85 -4.34 1.73
C MET A 236 4.45 -3.81 2.01
N HIS A 237 3.49 -4.10 1.13
CA HIS A 237 2.09 -3.71 1.28
C HIS A 237 1.50 -4.30 2.57
N ALA A 238 1.68 -5.60 2.79
CA ALA A 238 1.19 -6.29 3.98
C ALA A 238 1.83 -5.77 5.28
N ILE A 239 3.14 -5.50 5.28
CA ILE A 239 3.83 -4.86 6.41
C ILE A 239 3.27 -3.46 6.66
N GLY A 240 3.02 -2.68 5.59
CA GLY A 240 2.39 -1.36 5.70
C GLY A 240 1.00 -1.43 6.35
N ASN A 241 0.18 -2.40 5.96
CA ASN A 241 -1.13 -2.64 6.56
C ASN A 241 -1.04 -3.06 8.03
N ALA A 242 0.00 -3.82 8.42
CA ALA A 242 0.27 -4.17 9.82
C ALA A 242 0.77 -2.98 10.66
N SER A 243 1.15 -1.87 10.00
CA SER A 243 1.61 -0.61 10.64
C SER A 243 2.65 -0.83 11.74
N PRO A 244 3.84 -1.38 11.41
CA PRO A 244 4.87 -1.71 12.40
C PRO A 244 5.40 -0.42 13.03
N THR A 245 5.13 -0.22 14.32
CA THR A 245 5.58 0.98 15.01
C THR A 245 5.60 0.78 16.52
N ILE A 246 6.64 1.26 17.19
CA ILE A 246 6.78 1.29 18.64
C ILE A 246 6.14 2.58 19.18
N LEU A 247 6.39 3.72 18.53
CA LEU A 247 5.90 5.04 18.99
C LEU A 247 4.38 5.10 19.08
N ARG A 248 3.65 4.37 18.24
CA ARG A 248 2.18 4.33 18.28
C ARG A 248 1.65 3.91 19.67
N GLY A 249 2.39 3.09 20.39
CA GLY A 249 2.06 2.65 21.74
C GLY A 249 2.03 3.77 22.79
N PHE A 250 2.58 4.92 22.49
CA PHE A 250 2.68 6.09 23.37
C PHE A 250 1.85 7.27 22.85
N ILE A 251 0.93 7.02 21.89
CA ILE A 251 0.16 8.10 21.23
C ILE A 251 -1.33 7.91 21.49
N ASN A 252 -1.91 8.87 22.18
CA ASN A 252 -3.35 9.03 22.30
C ASN A 252 -3.85 10.04 21.25
N SER A 253 -4.40 9.53 20.17
CA SER A 253 -4.89 10.35 19.05
C SER A 253 -6.10 11.22 19.44
N ASP A 254 -6.88 10.80 20.44
CA ASP A 254 -8.08 11.50 20.89
C ASP A 254 -7.75 12.89 21.44
N ARG A 255 -6.54 13.05 21.96
CA ARG A 255 -6.07 14.35 22.46
C ARG A 255 -5.82 15.41 21.36
N ALA A 256 -5.96 15.06 20.10
CA ALA A 256 -5.77 15.97 18.96
C ALA A 256 -6.96 16.01 18.01
N ARG A 257 -8.13 15.51 18.44
CA ARG A 257 -9.38 15.55 17.63
C ARG A 257 -9.88 16.97 17.33
N ASP A 258 -9.50 17.93 18.16
CA ASP A 258 -9.83 19.36 18.00
C ASP A 258 -9.03 20.08 16.91
N LEU A 259 -8.00 19.42 16.36
CA LEU A 259 -7.20 20.02 15.31
C LEU A 259 -7.86 19.90 13.93
N PRO A 260 -7.75 20.94 13.08
CA PRO A 260 -8.40 20.96 11.76
C PRO A 260 -7.82 19.91 10.79
N VAL A 261 -6.65 19.42 11.08
CA VAL A 261 -5.99 18.34 10.29
C VAL A 261 -5.36 17.35 11.25
N SER A 262 -5.54 16.06 10.99
CA SER A 262 -4.94 14.99 11.80
C SER A 262 -3.42 15.03 11.75
N PRO A 263 -2.71 15.24 12.89
CA PRO A 263 -1.25 15.20 12.93
C PRO A 263 -0.68 13.86 12.43
N GLY A 264 -1.37 12.75 12.70
CA GLY A 264 -0.98 11.41 12.24
C GLY A 264 -0.94 11.32 10.72
N TRP A 265 -1.92 11.89 10.02
CA TRP A 265 -1.94 11.86 8.55
C TRP A 265 -0.95 12.81 7.91
N VAL A 266 -0.76 14.01 8.47
CA VAL A 266 0.31 14.90 8.03
C VAL A 266 1.66 14.21 8.20
N GLY A 267 1.91 13.62 9.38
CA GLY A 267 3.10 12.83 9.63
C GLY A 267 3.29 11.70 8.62
N MET A 268 2.22 10.96 8.30
CA MET A 268 2.27 9.85 7.35
C MET A 268 2.65 10.32 5.93
N LEU A 269 1.99 11.33 5.39
CA LEU A 269 2.30 11.83 4.04
C LEU A 269 3.71 12.40 3.93
N VAL A 270 4.14 13.19 4.93
CA VAL A 270 5.49 13.77 4.96
C VAL A 270 6.55 12.68 5.08
N SER A 271 6.36 11.69 5.97
CA SER A 271 7.33 10.62 6.18
C SER A 271 7.45 9.70 4.96
N VAL A 272 6.33 9.30 4.37
CA VAL A 272 6.33 8.47 3.14
C VAL A 272 7.02 9.21 1.99
N GLY A 273 6.73 10.51 1.82
CA GLY A 273 7.41 11.34 0.82
C GLY A 273 8.92 11.44 1.06
N THR A 274 9.33 11.67 2.30
CA THR A 274 10.75 11.73 2.69
C THR A 274 11.47 10.41 2.45
N VAL A 275 10.89 9.30 2.90
CA VAL A 275 11.45 7.95 2.72
C VAL A 275 11.54 7.61 1.23
N LEU A 276 10.53 7.96 0.43
CA LEU A 276 10.56 7.79 -1.03
C LEU A 276 11.73 8.54 -1.66
N VAL A 277 11.95 9.82 -1.32
CA VAL A 277 13.07 10.61 -1.86
C VAL A 277 14.41 9.98 -1.50
N ILE A 278 14.61 9.60 -0.23
CA ILE A 278 15.85 8.93 0.22
C ILE A 278 16.05 7.61 -0.52
N PHE A 279 15.00 6.82 -0.70
CA PHE A 279 15.03 5.55 -1.42
C PHE A 279 15.44 5.73 -2.89
N LEU A 280 14.85 6.72 -3.59
CA LEU A 280 15.19 7.04 -4.99
C LEU A 280 16.65 7.48 -5.14
N ILE A 281 17.15 8.34 -4.25
CA ILE A 281 18.56 8.79 -4.24
C ILE A 281 19.49 7.60 -4.03
N SER A 282 19.16 6.72 -3.08
CA SER A 282 19.99 5.55 -2.74
C SER A 282 20.11 4.57 -3.90
N ILE A 283 18.99 4.32 -4.62
CA ILE A 283 19.00 3.44 -5.81
C ILE A 283 19.85 4.06 -6.93
N ARG A 284 19.68 5.36 -7.20
CA ARG A 284 20.45 6.07 -8.24
C ARG A 284 21.95 6.00 -7.99
N LYS A 285 22.40 6.27 -6.75
CA LYS A 285 23.81 6.15 -6.36
C LYS A 285 24.36 4.74 -6.56
N SER A 286 23.57 3.71 -6.23
CA SER A 286 23.95 2.32 -6.43
C SER A 286 24.14 1.95 -7.90
N GLU A 287 23.33 2.50 -8.80
CA GLU A 287 23.43 2.28 -10.25
C GLU A 287 24.67 2.98 -10.84
N VAL A 288 24.93 4.22 -10.46
CA VAL A 288 26.13 4.98 -10.88
C VAL A 288 27.41 4.27 -10.43
N ASN A 289 27.48 3.83 -9.17
CA ASN A 289 28.65 3.12 -8.63
C ASN A 289 28.90 1.78 -9.31
N LYS A 290 27.87 1.09 -9.82
CA LYS A 290 28.04 -0.12 -10.63
C LYS A 290 28.63 0.19 -12.00
N GLN A 291 28.19 1.26 -12.66
CA GLN A 291 28.76 1.66 -13.95
C GLN A 291 30.26 2.01 -13.85
N HIS A 292 30.69 2.73 -12.78
CA HIS A 292 32.10 3.06 -12.55
C HIS A 292 32.99 1.88 -12.18
N ARG A 293 32.44 0.72 -11.77
CA ARG A 293 33.25 -0.48 -11.46
C ARG A 293 33.51 -1.36 -12.69
N PHE A 294 32.85 -1.07 -13.80
CA PHE A 294 32.98 -1.78 -15.07
C PHE A 294 33.63 -0.95 -16.19
N CYS A 295 34.02 0.31 -15.88
CA CYS A 295 34.93 1.14 -16.67
C CYS A 295 36.33 1.12 -16.05
#